data_254573f189a0175120a69ec927dcddf2
#
_entry.id   254573f189a0175120a69ec927dcddf2
#
_cell.length_a   1.000
_cell.length_b   1.000
_cell.length_c   1.000
_cell.angle_alpha   90.00
_cell.angle_beta   90.00
_cell.angle_gamma   90.00
#
_symmetry.space_group_name_H-M   'P 1'
#
loop_
_entity.id
_entity.type
_entity.pdbx_description
1 polymer ?
#
loop_
_entity_poly.entity_id
_entity_poly.type
_entity_poly.pdbx_seq_one_letter_code
_entity_poly.pdbx_strand_id
1 'polypeptide(L)'
;TYNIKYIDLNALDNIKDIDFDANKANELFQLYINSNPFIKKEYEFLENNILADNNLKLKLGTHVMCIVNLNLYGTFQIANGSQGIVVDFNNENLPYVKFNNIEKPILITPYTWKSEHNKRVGVSQLPLIYAWAITIHKSQGVTLENAIIDIGSNIFADGQTYVALSRLKSLEGLYLTHFDYKKIKCNPLVKRFYGDN
;
A
#
# COMPACT_ATOMS: atom_id res chain seq x y z
N THR A 1 12.54 11.04 -3.46
CA THR A 1 12.48 9.58 -3.74
C THR A 1 12.60 8.83 -2.42
N TYR A 2 11.73 7.85 -2.22
CA TYR A 2 11.72 6.99 -1.03
C TYR A 2 11.89 5.56 -1.48
N ASN A 3 12.94 4.92 -0.99
CA ASN A 3 13.24 3.52 -1.28
C ASN A 3 12.76 2.64 -0.12
N ILE A 4 12.37 1.42 -0.44
CA ILE A 4 12.08 0.43 0.58
C ILE A 4 13.35 0.15 1.41
N LYS A 5 13.18 -0.02 2.72
CA LYS A 5 14.27 -0.37 3.63
C LYS A 5 13.99 -1.72 4.27
N TYR A 6 14.97 -2.58 4.26
CA TYR A 6 14.95 -3.84 5.01
C TYR A 6 15.32 -3.59 6.46
N ILE A 7 14.63 -4.21 7.39
CA ILE A 7 14.82 -3.98 8.83
C ILE A 7 14.92 -5.32 9.54
N ASP A 8 16.02 -5.52 10.30
CA ASP A 8 16.08 -6.56 11.34
C ASP A 8 15.50 -5.99 12.63
N LEU A 9 14.32 -6.45 13.01
CA LEU A 9 13.59 -5.92 14.16
C LEU A 9 14.27 -6.19 15.50
N ASN A 10 15.14 -7.21 15.60
CA ASN A 10 15.91 -7.46 16.82
C ASN A 10 17.17 -6.57 16.91
N ALA A 11 17.70 -6.10 15.79
CA ALA A 11 18.84 -5.19 15.81
C ALA A 11 18.46 -3.81 16.36
N LEU A 12 17.20 -3.38 16.18
CA LEU A 12 16.71 -2.08 16.69
C LEU A 12 16.70 -2.00 18.21
N ASP A 13 16.51 -3.12 18.92
CA ASP A 13 16.51 -3.15 20.40
C ASP A 13 17.92 -2.99 21.01
N ASN A 14 18.98 -3.22 20.23
CA ASN A 14 20.37 -3.21 20.68
C ASN A 14 21.17 -1.95 20.28
N ILE A 15 20.58 -1.03 19.49
CA ILE A 15 21.30 0.14 18.94
C ILE A 15 21.00 1.40 19.78
N LYS A 16 21.29 1.38 21.08
CA LYS A 16 21.14 2.62 21.87
C LYS A 16 22.43 3.44 22.03
N ASP A 17 23.60 2.91 21.69
CA ASP A 17 24.87 3.56 22.09
C ASP A 17 26.07 3.39 21.13
N ILE A 18 25.90 3.33 19.81
CA ILE A 18 27.04 3.24 18.89
C ILE A 18 26.98 4.35 17.84
N ASP A 19 28.08 5.09 17.72
CA ASP A 19 28.36 6.04 16.62
C ASP A 19 28.40 5.26 15.29
N PHE A 20 27.28 5.23 14.57
CA PHE A 20 27.03 4.25 13.53
C PHE A 20 27.14 4.91 12.15
N ASP A 21 28.15 4.51 11.37
CA ASP A 21 28.18 4.82 9.93
C ASP A 21 27.07 4.03 9.22
N ALA A 22 25.99 4.75 8.89
CA ALA A 22 24.80 4.18 8.28
C ALA A 22 25.07 3.44 6.94
N ASN A 23 26.10 3.83 6.21
CA ASN A 23 26.49 3.20 4.93
C ASN A 23 27.12 1.83 5.20
N LYS A 24 28.05 1.76 6.15
CA LYS A 24 28.71 0.52 6.55
C LYS A 24 27.75 -0.49 7.15
N ALA A 25 26.76 0.01 7.90
CA ALA A 25 25.67 -0.81 8.43
C ALA A 25 24.83 -1.44 7.34
N ASN A 26 24.44 -0.65 6.34
CA ASN A 26 23.67 -1.15 5.20
C ASN A 26 24.44 -2.22 4.42
N GLU A 27 25.75 -2.02 4.19
CA GLU A 27 26.60 -3.02 3.52
C GLU A 27 26.65 -4.34 4.30
N LEU A 28 26.91 -4.28 5.62
CA LEU A 28 26.96 -5.46 6.48
C LEU A 28 25.60 -6.17 6.54
N PHE A 29 24.52 -5.41 6.57
CA PHE A 29 23.18 -5.95 6.56
C PHE A 29 22.85 -6.64 5.23
N GLN A 30 23.24 -6.07 4.10
CA GLN A 30 23.07 -6.71 2.79
C GLN A 30 23.90 -8.01 2.68
N LEU A 31 25.13 -8.01 3.21
CA LEU A 31 25.95 -9.23 3.27
C LEU A 31 25.28 -10.32 4.14
N TYR A 32 24.69 -9.93 5.27
CA TYR A 32 23.95 -10.85 6.14
C TYR A 32 22.72 -11.44 5.46
N ILE A 33 21.90 -10.62 4.80
CA ILE A 33 20.74 -11.09 4.01
C ILE A 33 21.20 -12.08 2.94
N ASN A 34 22.23 -11.72 2.17
CA ASN A 34 22.72 -12.54 1.07
C ASN A 34 23.37 -13.86 1.53
N SER A 35 23.93 -13.90 2.74
CA SER A 35 24.51 -15.11 3.32
C SER A 35 23.46 -16.08 3.90
N ASN A 36 22.21 -15.62 4.07
CA ASN A 36 21.14 -16.43 4.63
C ASN A 36 19.95 -16.54 3.66
N PRO A 37 19.89 -17.62 2.84
CA PRO A 37 18.86 -17.80 1.81
C PRO A 37 17.43 -17.79 2.34
N PHE A 38 17.21 -18.23 3.58
CA PHE A 38 15.89 -18.25 4.20
C PHE A 38 15.42 -16.81 4.52
N ILE A 39 16.27 -16.02 5.16
CA ILE A 39 15.99 -14.61 5.48
C ILE A 39 15.78 -13.80 4.19
N LYS A 40 16.62 -14.05 3.17
CA LYS A 40 16.48 -13.41 1.86
C LYS A 40 15.12 -13.66 1.22
N LYS A 41 14.64 -14.90 1.23
CA LYS A 41 13.31 -15.26 0.71
C LYS A 41 12.17 -14.55 1.47
N GLU A 42 12.29 -14.38 2.79
CA GLU A 42 11.31 -13.65 3.59
C GLU A 42 11.25 -12.17 3.22
N TYR A 43 12.38 -11.51 3.00
CA TYR A 43 12.42 -10.13 2.52
C TYR A 43 11.83 -10.00 1.11
N GLU A 44 12.22 -10.87 0.18
CA GLU A 44 11.66 -10.92 -1.18
C GLU A 44 10.14 -11.17 -1.16
N PHE A 45 9.68 -12.04 -0.26
CA PHE A 45 8.26 -12.29 -0.09
C PHE A 45 7.52 -11.03 0.40
N LEU A 46 8.02 -10.36 1.44
CA LEU A 46 7.41 -9.11 1.93
C LEU A 46 7.39 -8.04 0.84
N GLU A 47 8.52 -7.80 0.19
CA GLU A 47 8.65 -6.79 -0.87
C GLU A 47 7.66 -7.01 -2.02
N ASN A 48 7.44 -8.26 -2.42
CA ASN A 48 6.52 -8.61 -3.50
C ASN A 48 5.03 -8.60 -3.08
N ASN A 49 4.73 -8.70 -1.79
CA ASN A 49 3.35 -8.81 -1.29
C ASN A 49 2.82 -7.55 -0.61
N ILE A 50 3.68 -6.58 -0.26
CA ILE A 50 3.20 -5.27 0.18
C ILE A 50 2.77 -4.43 -1.03
N LEU A 51 1.78 -3.55 -0.81
CA LEU A 51 1.30 -2.65 -1.87
C LEU A 51 2.23 -1.45 -2.11
N ALA A 52 3.15 -1.17 -1.19
CA ALA A 52 4.05 -0.03 -1.27
C ALA A 52 5.02 -0.18 -2.45
N ASP A 53 5.25 0.93 -3.16
CA ASP A 53 6.22 0.96 -4.25
C ASP A 53 7.65 0.92 -3.70
N ASN A 54 8.52 0.07 -4.27
CA ASN A 54 9.92 -0.05 -3.86
C ASN A 54 10.69 1.28 -4.02
N ASN A 55 10.26 2.11 -4.96
CA ASN A 55 10.87 3.40 -5.28
C ASN A 55 9.78 4.46 -5.49
N LEU A 56 9.26 5.01 -4.39
CA LEU A 56 8.20 6.00 -4.43
C LEU A 56 8.78 7.42 -4.63
N LYS A 57 8.33 8.13 -5.65
CA LYS A 57 8.75 9.51 -5.97
C LYS A 57 7.59 10.47 -5.76
N LEU A 58 7.67 11.32 -4.75
CA LEU A 58 6.65 12.29 -4.43
C LEU A 58 7.11 13.71 -4.77
N LYS A 59 6.16 14.53 -5.21
CA LYS A 59 6.30 15.99 -5.44
C LYS A 59 5.10 16.69 -4.83
N LEU A 60 5.17 17.99 -4.65
CA LEU A 60 4.01 18.81 -4.32
C LEU A 60 2.90 18.59 -5.35
N GLY A 61 1.67 18.48 -4.90
CA GLY A 61 0.51 18.19 -5.75
C GLY A 61 0.35 16.73 -6.16
N THR A 62 1.24 15.81 -5.74
CA THR A 62 1.06 14.37 -6.02
C THR A 62 -0.18 13.85 -5.31
N HIS A 63 -1.10 13.25 -6.06
CA HIS A 63 -2.24 12.52 -5.51
C HIS A 63 -1.78 11.17 -4.98
N VAL A 64 -2.07 10.91 -3.72
CA VAL A 64 -1.65 9.70 -3.00
C VAL A 64 -2.80 9.03 -2.28
N MET A 65 -2.66 7.74 -2.03
CA MET A 65 -3.57 6.95 -1.22
C MET A 65 -2.79 6.23 -0.13
N CYS A 66 -3.31 6.27 1.09
CA CYS A 66 -2.79 5.50 2.22
C CYS A 66 -3.15 4.02 2.06
N ILE A 67 -2.21 3.11 2.28
CA ILE A 67 -2.39 1.66 2.10
C ILE A 67 -2.37 0.87 3.41
N VAL A 68 -2.40 1.57 4.54
CA VAL A 68 -2.52 0.97 5.88
C VAL A 68 -3.48 1.79 6.74
N ASN A 69 -3.92 1.22 7.85
CA ASN A 69 -4.65 1.99 8.86
C ASN A 69 -3.62 2.66 9.80
N LEU A 70 -3.60 3.99 9.83
CA LEU A 70 -2.75 4.77 10.70
C LEU A 70 -3.56 5.34 11.86
N ASN A 71 -3.16 5.04 13.09
CA ASN A 71 -3.70 5.65 14.30
C ASN A 71 -2.75 6.76 14.74
N LEU A 72 -3.13 8.01 14.47
CA LEU A 72 -2.33 9.18 14.81
C LEU A 72 -2.89 9.83 16.08
N TYR A 73 -2.07 9.89 17.13
CA TYR A 73 -2.35 10.62 18.38
C TYR A 73 -3.68 10.27 19.06
N GLY A 74 -4.19 9.03 18.89
CA GLY A 74 -5.41 8.55 19.56
C GLY A 74 -6.74 9.16 19.08
N THR A 75 -6.72 10.18 18.22
CA THR A 75 -7.92 10.90 17.77
C THR A 75 -8.14 10.88 16.27
N PHE A 76 -7.10 10.70 15.47
CA PHE A 76 -7.20 10.69 14.01
C PHE A 76 -6.82 9.31 13.46
N GLN A 77 -7.78 8.70 12.77
CA GLN A 77 -7.56 7.47 12.02
C GLN A 77 -7.54 7.78 10.53
N ILE A 78 -6.43 7.45 9.86
CA ILE A 78 -6.39 7.39 8.42
C ILE A 78 -6.60 5.94 8.05
N ALA A 79 -7.70 5.65 7.40
CA ALA A 79 -8.01 4.30 6.95
C ALA A 79 -7.22 3.96 5.68
N ASN A 80 -6.97 2.67 5.48
CA ASN A 80 -6.53 2.15 4.19
C ASN A 80 -7.51 2.58 3.10
N GLY A 81 -7.01 3.14 2.00
CA GLY A 81 -7.81 3.72 0.92
C GLY A 81 -8.08 5.21 1.04
N SER A 82 -7.69 5.87 2.16
CA SER A 82 -7.82 7.33 2.29
C SER A 82 -6.96 8.04 1.26
N GLN A 83 -7.59 8.90 0.46
CA GLN A 83 -6.94 9.68 -0.60
C GLN A 83 -6.62 11.09 -0.15
N GLY A 84 -5.53 11.64 -0.67
CA GLY A 84 -5.08 12.98 -0.36
C GLY A 84 -4.07 13.50 -1.38
N ILE A 85 -3.56 14.70 -1.11
CA ILE A 85 -2.60 15.38 -1.95
C ILE A 85 -1.39 15.75 -1.09
N VAL A 86 -0.19 15.55 -1.61
CA VAL A 86 1.05 16.03 -0.98
C VAL A 86 1.10 17.55 -1.08
N VAL A 87 1.10 18.23 0.06
CA VAL A 87 1.04 19.70 0.14
C VAL A 87 2.34 20.33 0.61
N ASP A 88 3.18 19.59 1.32
CA ASP A 88 4.48 20.08 1.83
C ASP A 88 5.42 18.93 2.18
N PHE A 89 6.66 19.26 2.54
CA PHE A 89 7.67 18.34 3.07
C PHE A 89 8.33 18.96 4.30
N ASN A 90 8.63 18.14 5.32
CA ASN A 90 9.40 18.61 6.48
C ASN A 90 10.91 18.67 6.17
N ASN A 91 11.72 19.08 7.16
CA ASN A 91 13.18 19.17 7.04
C ASN A 91 13.88 17.82 6.75
N GLU A 92 13.22 16.70 7.06
CA GLU A 92 13.67 15.34 6.76
C GLU A 92 13.15 14.84 5.41
N ASN A 93 12.53 15.73 4.61
CA ASN A 93 11.87 15.40 3.35
C ASN A 93 10.69 14.41 3.49
N LEU A 94 10.07 14.29 4.67
CA LEU A 94 8.85 13.51 4.83
C LEU A 94 7.63 14.33 4.37
N PRO A 95 6.64 13.70 3.67
CA PRO A 95 5.54 14.44 3.08
C PRO A 95 4.46 14.80 4.10
N TYR A 96 3.95 16.03 4.01
CA TYR A 96 2.66 16.39 4.57
C TYR A 96 1.57 16.11 3.54
N VAL A 97 0.59 15.29 3.91
CA VAL A 97 -0.54 14.92 3.06
C VAL A 97 -1.82 15.52 3.60
N LYS A 98 -2.53 16.28 2.75
CA LYS A 98 -3.89 16.76 3.00
C LYS A 98 -4.86 15.70 2.52
N PHE A 99 -5.39 14.88 3.43
CA PHE A 99 -6.42 13.90 3.13
C PHE A 99 -7.79 14.54 2.94
N ASN A 100 -8.64 13.95 2.10
CA ASN A 100 -9.94 14.53 1.71
C ASN A 100 -10.85 14.82 2.92
N ASN A 101 -10.85 13.96 3.94
CA ASN A 101 -11.75 14.05 5.09
C ASN A 101 -11.07 14.61 6.35
N ILE A 102 -9.88 15.20 6.24
CA ILE A 102 -9.12 15.74 7.37
C ILE A 102 -8.75 17.20 7.06
N GLU A 103 -9.09 18.13 7.95
CA GLU A 103 -8.85 19.55 7.71
C GLU A 103 -7.38 19.92 7.63
N LYS A 104 -6.55 19.35 8.50
CA LYS A 104 -5.13 19.70 8.60
C LYS A 104 -4.26 18.70 7.83
N PRO A 105 -3.20 19.14 7.16
CA PRO A 105 -2.21 18.23 6.59
C PRO A 105 -1.56 17.36 7.68
N ILE A 106 -1.34 16.10 7.36
CA ILE A 106 -0.74 15.10 8.25
C ILE A 106 0.64 14.74 7.75
N LEU A 107 1.64 14.79 8.64
CA LEU A 107 2.98 14.29 8.36
C LEU A 107 2.95 12.76 8.27
N ILE A 108 3.36 12.23 7.14
CA ILE A 108 3.43 10.78 6.93
C ILE A 108 4.86 10.30 7.14
N THR A 109 5.00 9.37 8.07
CA THR A 109 6.26 8.73 8.40
C THR A 109 6.32 7.31 7.84
N PRO A 110 7.50 6.71 7.68
CA PRO A 110 7.65 5.33 7.26
C PRO A 110 6.88 4.36 8.16
N TYR A 111 6.24 3.40 7.55
CA TYR A 111 5.55 2.29 8.21
C TYR A 111 6.36 1.01 8.00
N THR A 112 6.42 0.14 9.00
CA THR A 112 7.16 -1.13 8.94
C THR A 112 6.19 -2.29 8.83
N TRP A 113 6.23 -3.00 7.70
CA TRP A 113 5.56 -4.29 7.54
C TRP A 113 6.46 -5.39 8.09
N LYS A 114 5.89 -6.24 8.94
CA LYS A 114 6.60 -7.34 9.62
C LYS A 114 6.21 -8.67 8.98
N SER A 115 7.17 -9.60 8.88
CA SER A 115 6.87 -10.96 8.46
C SER A 115 6.07 -11.71 9.54
N GLU A 116 5.07 -12.45 9.12
CA GLU A 116 4.31 -13.36 10.00
C GLU A 116 5.13 -14.60 10.35
N HIS A 117 6.00 -15.04 9.45
CA HIS A 117 6.80 -16.27 9.63
C HIS A 117 8.11 -16.02 10.38
N ASN A 118 8.69 -14.83 10.25
CA ASN A 118 9.94 -14.49 10.91
C ASN A 118 9.86 -13.09 11.57
N LYS A 119 9.67 -13.07 12.89
CA LYS A 119 9.52 -11.83 13.67
C LYS A 119 10.73 -10.88 13.60
N ARG A 120 11.88 -11.35 13.08
CA ARG A 120 13.09 -10.52 12.89
C ARG A 120 13.08 -9.74 11.58
N VAL A 121 12.24 -10.17 10.62
CA VAL A 121 12.22 -9.61 9.27
C VAL A 121 11.14 -8.56 9.14
N GLY A 122 11.52 -7.38 8.66
CA GLY A 122 10.59 -6.31 8.34
C GLY A 122 11.08 -5.45 7.19
N VAL A 123 10.16 -4.81 6.48
CA VAL A 123 10.46 -3.81 5.45
C VAL A 123 9.75 -2.52 5.78
N SER A 124 10.43 -1.40 5.56
CA SER A 124 9.91 -0.06 5.86
C SER A 124 9.86 0.79 4.61
N GLN A 125 8.72 1.46 4.42
CA GLN A 125 8.48 2.41 3.35
C GLN A 125 7.39 3.39 3.79
N LEU A 126 7.24 4.52 3.11
CA LEU A 126 6.05 5.35 3.26
C LEU A 126 4.81 4.54 2.88
N PRO A 127 3.76 4.52 3.71
CA PRO A 127 2.53 3.75 3.46
C PRO A 127 1.63 4.48 2.45
N LEU A 128 2.19 4.92 1.34
CA LEU A 128 1.54 5.69 0.29
C LEU A 128 1.78 5.05 -1.07
N ILE A 129 0.76 5.08 -1.92
CA ILE A 129 0.86 4.81 -3.35
C ILE A 129 0.25 5.97 -4.14
N TYR A 130 0.53 6.03 -5.43
CA TYR A 130 -0.12 6.99 -6.31
C TYR A 130 -1.62 6.70 -6.42
N ALA A 131 -2.45 7.75 -6.35
CA ALA A 131 -3.90 7.63 -6.36
C ALA A 131 -4.55 7.95 -7.70
N TRP A 132 -3.79 8.24 -8.76
CA TRP A 132 -4.35 8.54 -10.08
C TRP A 132 -4.76 7.29 -10.87
N ALA A 133 -4.11 6.14 -10.64
CA ALA A 133 -4.49 4.86 -11.23
C ALA A 133 -3.99 3.68 -10.40
N ILE A 134 -4.89 2.73 -10.16
CA ILE A 134 -4.59 1.46 -9.50
C ILE A 134 -5.24 0.31 -10.24
N THR A 135 -4.66 -0.88 -10.20
CA THR A 135 -5.30 -2.07 -10.75
C THR A 135 -6.43 -2.53 -9.84
N ILE A 136 -7.41 -3.25 -10.41
CA ILE A 136 -8.52 -3.83 -9.64
C ILE A 136 -8.00 -4.77 -8.53
N HIS A 137 -6.92 -5.51 -8.79
CA HIS A 137 -6.29 -6.36 -7.77
C HIS A 137 -5.71 -5.55 -6.61
N LYS A 138 -5.03 -4.45 -6.88
CA LYS A 138 -4.49 -3.55 -5.84
C LYS A 138 -5.58 -2.81 -5.07
N SER A 139 -6.81 -2.72 -5.59
CA SER A 139 -7.94 -2.12 -4.90
C SER A 139 -8.66 -3.06 -3.93
N GLN A 140 -8.27 -4.32 -3.83
CA GLN A 140 -8.86 -5.27 -2.87
C GLN A 140 -8.65 -4.77 -1.43
N GLY A 141 -9.74 -4.77 -0.64
CA GLY A 141 -9.71 -4.25 0.73
C GLY A 141 -9.72 -2.73 0.87
N VAL A 142 -9.65 -1.99 -0.25
CA VAL A 142 -9.72 -0.52 -0.27
C VAL A 142 -11.18 -0.08 -0.39
N THR A 143 -11.55 1.04 0.26
CA THR A 143 -12.84 1.69 0.08
C THR A 143 -12.64 3.06 -0.55
N LEU A 144 -13.29 3.30 -1.69
CA LEU A 144 -13.15 4.52 -2.49
C LEU A 144 -14.44 5.34 -2.43
N GLU A 145 -14.31 6.66 -2.38
CA GLU A 145 -15.45 7.58 -2.50
C GLU A 145 -15.83 7.79 -3.96
N ASN A 146 -14.81 7.98 -4.81
CA ASN A 146 -15.00 8.18 -6.24
C ASN A 146 -13.96 7.37 -7.02
N ALA A 147 -14.36 6.75 -8.12
CA ALA A 147 -13.44 6.11 -9.05
C ALA A 147 -14.01 6.11 -10.48
N ILE A 148 -13.10 6.24 -11.44
CA ILE A 148 -13.36 5.97 -12.85
C ILE A 148 -12.92 4.52 -13.10
N ILE A 149 -13.83 3.66 -13.52
CA ILE A 149 -13.59 2.22 -13.70
C ILE A 149 -13.77 1.85 -15.17
N ASP A 150 -12.82 1.08 -15.71
CA ASP A 150 -12.92 0.45 -17.01
C ASP A 150 -13.43 -0.99 -16.84
N ILE A 151 -14.66 -1.26 -17.29
CA ILE A 151 -15.27 -2.60 -17.32
C ILE A 151 -15.43 -3.03 -18.80
N GLY A 152 -14.37 -2.87 -19.56
CA GLY A 152 -14.32 -3.23 -20.98
C GLY A 152 -13.49 -4.48 -21.25
N SER A 153 -12.74 -4.43 -22.35
CA SER A 153 -11.92 -5.55 -22.84
C SER A 153 -10.87 -6.07 -21.86
N ASN A 154 -10.41 -5.21 -20.94
CA ASN A 154 -9.35 -5.52 -19.99
C ASN A 154 -9.80 -6.40 -18.81
N ILE A 155 -11.11 -6.68 -18.67
CA ILE A 155 -11.61 -7.63 -17.68
C ILE A 155 -11.37 -9.05 -18.20
N PHE A 156 -10.57 -9.83 -17.49
CA PHE A 156 -10.16 -11.19 -17.89
C PHE A 156 -10.50 -12.28 -16.86
N ALA A 157 -10.78 -11.91 -15.59
CA ALA A 157 -11.06 -12.87 -14.54
C ALA A 157 -12.51 -12.82 -14.04
N ASP A 158 -13.04 -13.97 -13.64
CA ASP A 158 -14.34 -14.08 -12.98
C ASP A 158 -14.34 -13.30 -11.66
N GLY A 159 -15.43 -12.58 -11.37
CA GLY A 159 -15.56 -11.74 -10.17
C GLY A 159 -14.76 -10.44 -10.20
N GLN A 160 -13.90 -10.19 -11.19
CA GLN A 160 -13.07 -8.98 -11.25
C GLN A 160 -13.91 -7.71 -11.31
N THR A 161 -15.00 -7.70 -12.09
CA THR A 161 -15.97 -6.59 -12.15
C THR A 161 -16.63 -6.35 -10.79
N TYR A 162 -17.01 -7.43 -10.09
CA TYR A 162 -17.60 -7.32 -8.75
C TYR A 162 -16.62 -6.70 -7.77
N VAL A 163 -15.34 -7.14 -7.78
CA VAL A 163 -14.30 -6.55 -6.94
C VAL A 163 -14.17 -5.06 -7.20
N ALA A 164 -14.14 -4.61 -8.45
CA ALA A 164 -14.02 -3.20 -8.80
C ALA A 164 -15.20 -2.38 -8.29
N LEU A 165 -16.43 -2.79 -8.60
CA LEU A 165 -17.64 -2.06 -8.23
C LEU A 165 -17.88 -2.04 -6.71
N SER A 166 -17.57 -3.14 -6.02
CA SER A 166 -17.71 -3.23 -4.56
C SER A 166 -16.70 -2.39 -3.77
N ARG A 167 -15.76 -1.72 -4.42
CA ARG A 167 -14.83 -0.79 -3.76
C ARG A 167 -15.48 0.55 -3.46
N LEU A 168 -16.51 0.93 -4.19
CA LEU A 168 -17.16 2.23 -4.04
C LEU A 168 -18.18 2.21 -2.89
N LYS A 169 -18.26 3.32 -2.17
CA LYS A 169 -19.24 3.52 -1.09
C LYS A 169 -20.67 3.68 -1.63
N SER A 170 -20.80 4.28 -2.82
CA SER A 170 -22.09 4.61 -3.42
C SER A 170 -22.00 4.68 -4.94
N LEU A 171 -23.15 4.65 -5.61
CA LEU A 171 -23.24 4.78 -7.07
C LEU A 171 -22.90 6.19 -7.57
N GLU A 172 -23.08 7.21 -6.76
CA GLU A 172 -22.76 8.60 -7.11
C GLU A 172 -21.26 8.81 -7.34
N GLY A 173 -20.43 7.97 -6.72
CA GLY A 173 -18.97 7.99 -6.91
C GLY A 173 -18.49 7.14 -8.09
N LEU A 174 -19.39 6.44 -8.81
CA LEU A 174 -19.04 5.56 -9.92
C LEU A 174 -19.05 6.29 -11.25
N TYR A 175 -17.91 6.30 -11.92
CA TYR A 175 -17.76 6.73 -13.30
C TYR A 175 -17.21 5.57 -14.14
N LEU A 176 -17.79 5.34 -15.33
CA LEU A 176 -17.35 4.28 -16.24
C LEU A 176 -16.81 4.87 -17.54
N THR A 177 -15.61 4.40 -17.95
CA THR A 177 -15.07 4.71 -19.28
C THR A 177 -15.58 3.76 -20.34
N HIS A 178 -15.63 2.46 -20.01
CA HIS A 178 -16.17 1.41 -20.85
C HIS A 178 -17.02 0.46 -20.00
N PHE A 179 -18.07 -0.08 -20.62
CA PHE A 179 -18.96 -1.05 -19.95
C PHE A 179 -19.35 -2.14 -20.95
N ASP A 180 -18.96 -3.37 -20.63
CA ASP A 180 -19.40 -4.58 -21.34
C ASP A 180 -20.04 -5.53 -20.33
N TYR A 181 -21.38 -5.66 -20.38
CA TYR A 181 -22.12 -6.55 -19.47
C TYR A 181 -21.68 -8.02 -19.59
N LYS A 182 -21.16 -8.45 -20.75
CA LYS A 182 -20.64 -9.81 -20.97
C LYS A 182 -19.37 -10.10 -20.15
N LYS A 183 -18.74 -9.06 -19.63
CA LYS A 183 -17.59 -9.14 -18.75
C LYS A 183 -17.95 -9.27 -17.27
N ILE A 184 -19.24 -9.15 -16.92
CA ILE A 184 -19.74 -9.43 -15.58
C ILE A 184 -19.91 -10.94 -15.44
N LYS A 185 -18.84 -11.59 -14.99
CA LYS A 185 -18.78 -13.05 -14.86
C LYS A 185 -18.62 -13.44 -13.40
N CYS A 186 -19.25 -14.55 -13.05
CA CYS A 186 -19.09 -15.18 -11.74
C CYS A 186 -18.60 -16.63 -11.95
N ASN A 187 -17.68 -17.05 -11.11
CA ASN A 187 -17.17 -18.42 -11.15
C ASN A 187 -18.33 -19.43 -10.92
N PRO A 188 -18.47 -20.46 -11.75
CA PRO A 188 -19.53 -21.45 -11.61
C PRO A 188 -19.58 -22.15 -10.23
N LEU A 189 -18.43 -22.33 -9.57
CA LEU A 189 -18.36 -22.90 -8.22
C LEU A 189 -19.01 -21.97 -7.18
N VAL A 190 -18.82 -20.64 -7.34
CA VAL A 190 -19.43 -19.64 -6.45
C VAL A 190 -20.96 -19.61 -6.65
N LYS A 191 -21.43 -19.64 -7.89
CA LYS A 191 -22.86 -19.75 -8.18
C LYS A 191 -23.47 -21.01 -7.54
N ARG A 192 -22.80 -22.16 -7.71
CA ARG A 192 -23.23 -23.43 -7.12
C ARG A 192 -23.28 -23.40 -5.60
N PHE A 193 -22.30 -22.72 -4.96
CA PHE A 193 -22.24 -22.60 -3.51
C PHE A 193 -23.39 -21.78 -2.93
N TYR A 194 -23.77 -20.66 -3.59
CA TYR A 194 -24.84 -19.80 -3.12
C TYR A 194 -26.24 -20.23 -3.58
N GLY A 195 -26.34 -21.26 -4.40
CA GLY A 195 -27.58 -21.68 -5.04
C GLY A 195 -27.91 -20.80 -6.26
N ASP A 196 -28.35 -21.44 -7.34
CA ASP A 196 -28.96 -20.70 -8.47
C ASP A 196 -30.34 -20.19 -8.03
N ASN A 197 -30.40 -18.96 -7.54
CA ASN A 197 -31.64 -18.20 -7.39
C ASN A 197 -31.80 -17.25 -8.57
#